data_7a953738cd88526d2f343c88f857fec2
#
_entry.id   7a953738cd88526d2f343c88f857fec2
#
_cell.length_a   1.000
_cell.length_b   1.000
_cell.length_c   1.000
_cell.angle_alpha   90.00
_cell.angle_beta   90.00
_cell.angle_gamma   90.00
#
_symmetry.space_group_name_H-M   'P 1'
#
loop_
_entity.id
_entity.type
_entity.pdbx_description
1 polymer ?
#
loop_
_entity_poly.entity_id
_entity_poly.type
_entity_poly.pdbx_seq_one_letter_code
_entity_poly.pdbx_strand_id
1 'polypeptide(L)' 'MTPEKLAEILAAHKLWLNDEEGGVKANLRGANLRGANLRGANLSGADL' A
#
# COMPACT_ATOMS: atom_id res chain seq x y z
N MET A 1 -6.73 4.85 9.63
CA MET A 1 -6.69 4.68 8.16
C MET A 1 -8.00 4.07 7.68
N THR A 2 -8.58 4.64 6.64
CA THR A 2 -9.82 4.11 6.09
C THR A 2 -9.54 3.01 5.07
N PRO A 3 -10.49 2.11 4.83
CA PRO A 3 -10.30 1.08 3.82
C PRO A 3 -10.04 1.65 2.42
N GLU A 4 -10.71 2.76 2.10
CA GLU A 4 -10.53 3.41 0.80
C GLU A 4 -9.10 3.95 0.66
N LYS A 5 -8.60 4.57 1.72
CA LYS A 5 -7.25 5.13 1.71
C LYS A 5 -6.21 4.01 1.57
N LEU A 6 -6.42 2.92 2.29
CA LEU A 6 -5.52 1.78 2.20
C LEU A 6 -5.51 1.20 0.79
N ALA A 7 -6.70 1.07 0.17
CA ALA A 7 -6.78 0.55 -1.18
C ALA A 7 -6.02 1.41 -2.18
N GLU A 8 -6.10 2.73 -2.04
CA GLU A 8 -5.35 3.66 -2.88
C GLU A 8 -3.84 3.45 -2.71
N ILE A 9 -3.39 3.33 -1.47
CA ILE A 9 -1.97 3.14 -1.17
C ILE A 9 -1.47 1.83 -1.77
N LEU A 10 -2.25 0.76 -1.62
CA LEU A 10 -1.85 -0.55 -2.13
C LEU A 10 -1.82 -0.55 -3.66
N ALA A 11 -2.78 0.10 -4.30
CA ALA A 11 -2.80 0.19 -5.76
C ALA A 11 -1.58 0.95 -6.29
N ALA A 12 -1.25 2.07 -5.65
CA ALA A 12 -0.09 2.85 -6.05
C ALA A 12 1.21 2.07 -5.82
N HIS A 13 1.27 1.32 -4.72
CA HIS A 13 2.44 0.50 -4.43
C HIS A 13 2.64 -0.60 -5.47
N LYS A 14 1.53 -1.19 -5.93
CA LYS A 14 1.60 -2.21 -6.98
C LYS A 14 2.18 -1.64 -8.26
N LEU A 15 1.76 -0.44 -8.65
CA LEU A 15 2.33 0.23 -9.80
C LEU A 15 3.82 0.49 -9.61
N TRP A 16 4.20 0.91 -8.40
CA TRP A 16 5.60 1.14 -8.07
C TRP A 16 6.43 -0.14 -8.21
N LEU A 17 5.90 -1.28 -7.74
CA LEU A 17 6.58 -2.56 -7.86
C LEU A 17 6.79 -2.98 -9.31
N ASN A 18 5.86 -2.61 -10.18
CA ASN A 18 5.91 -2.94 -11.60
C ASN A 18 6.62 -1.88 -12.44
N ASP A 19 7.21 -0.89 -11.77
CA ASP A 19 7.91 0.22 -12.43
C ASP A 19 7.01 0.94 -13.43
N GLU A 20 5.73 1.08 -13.07
CA GLU A 20 4.75 1.73 -13.91
C GLU A 20 4.56 3.19 -13.50
N GLU A 21 4.14 4.00 -14.47
CA GLU A 21 3.90 5.41 -14.24
C GLU A 21 2.82 5.60 -13.17
N GLY A 22 3.02 6.58 -12.30
CA GLY A 22 2.09 6.85 -11.21
C GLY A 22 2.30 6.00 -9.98
N GLY A 23 3.29 5.10 -10.00
CA GLY A 23 3.58 4.26 -8.85
C GLY A 23 4.18 5.05 -7.70
N VAL A 24 3.75 4.73 -6.50
CA VAL A 24 4.26 5.37 -5.28
C VAL A 24 4.50 4.28 -4.24
N LYS A 25 5.73 4.23 -3.74
CA LYS A 25 6.08 3.29 -2.68
C LYS A 25 5.18 3.56 -1.46
N ALA A 26 4.59 2.49 -0.92
CA ALA A 26 3.69 2.63 0.20
C ALA A 26 4.45 3.04 1.45
N ASN A 27 3.99 4.10 2.10
CA ASN A 27 4.49 4.51 3.40
C ASN A 27 3.38 4.27 4.42
N LEU A 28 3.52 3.20 5.20
CA LEU A 28 2.52 2.81 6.19
C LEU A 28 3.06 2.96 7.61
N ARG A 29 4.15 3.69 7.77
CA ARG A 29 4.73 3.92 9.10
C ARG A 29 3.74 4.67 9.97
N GLY A 30 3.52 4.14 11.17
CA GLY A 30 2.60 4.73 12.11
C GLY A 30 1.13 4.54 11.75
N ALA A 31 0.82 3.87 10.65
CA ALA A 31 -0.56 3.64 10.26
C ALA A 31 -1.22 2.61 11.17
N ASN A 32 -2.48 2.85 11.51
CA ASN A 32 -3.27 1.89 12.26
C ASN A 32 -3.90 0.92 11.26
N LEU A 33 -3.32 -0.28 11.18
CA LEU A 33 -3.77 -1.31 10.25
C LEU A 33 -4.64 -2.37 10.90
N ARG A 34 -5.11 -2.09 12.14
CA ARG A 34 -5.96 -3.04 12.85
C ARG A 34 -7.21 -3.32 12.02
N GLY A 35 -7.48 -4.59 11.78
CA GLY A 35 -8.64 -4.99 11.01
C GLY A 35 -8.54 -4.69 9.51
N ALA A 36 -7.41 -4.21 9.04
CA ALA A 36 -7.25 -3.90 7.63
C ALA A 36 -7.21 -5.18 6.80
N ASN A 37 -7.82 -5.13 5.63
CA ASN A 37 -7.79 -6.25 4.70
C ASN A 37 -6.55 -6.14 3.81
N LEU A 38 -5.54 -6.93 4.15
CA LEU A 38 -4.29 -6.97 3.39
C LEU A 38 -4.15 -8.25 2.58
N ARG A 39 -5.26 -8.96 2.40
CA ARG A 39 -5.23 -10.23 1.67
C ARG A 39 -4.70 -10.02 0.25
N GLY A 40 -3.71 -10.81 -0.11
CA GLY A 40 -3.13 -10.73 -1.44
C GLY A 40 -2.27 -9.51 -1.70
N ALA A 41 -2.09 -8.65 -0.71
CA ALA A 41 -1.28 -7.45 -0.88
C ALA A 41 0.20 -7.82 -0.93
N ASN A 42 0.90 -7.28 -1.92
CA ASN A 42 2.34 -7.40 -2.00
C ASN A 42 2.96 -6.11 -1.49
N LEU A 43 3.52 -6.17 -0.28
CA LEU A 43 4.11 -5.01 0.36
C LEU A 43 5.64 -5.01 0.31
N SER A 44 6.20 -5.74 -0.64
CA SER A 44 7.66 -5.77 -0.81
C SER A 44 8.22 -4.36 -0.94
N GLY A 45 9.22 -4.06 -0.13
CA GLY A 45 9.84 -2.74 -0.15
C GLY A 45 9.01 -1.63 0.48
N ALA A 46 7.79 -1.93 0.93
CA ALA A 46 6.98 -0.91 1.58
C ALA A 46 7.62 -0.45 2.89
N ASP A 47 7.35 0.79 3.25
CA ASP A 47 7.85 1.38 4.47
C ASP A 47 6.82 1.12 5.59
N LEU A 48 7.18 0.32 6.56
CA LEU A 48 6.26 -0.12 7.62
C LEU A 48 6.66 0.37 9.01
#